data_13937772141dc98e4ecc091020a523d6
#
_entry.id   13937772141dc98e4ecc091020a523d6
#
_cell.length_a   1.000
_cell.length_b   1.000
_cell.length_c   1.000
_cell.angle_alpha   90.00
_cell.angle_beta   90.00
_cell.angle_gamma   90.00
#
_symmetry.space_group_name_H-M   'P 1'
#
loop_
_entity.id
_entity.type
_entity.pdbx_description
1 polymer ?
#
loop_
_entity_poly.entity_id
_entity_poly.type
_entity_poly.pdbx_seq_one_letter_code
_entity_poly.pdbx_strand_id
1 'polypeptide(L)'
;MVSPAVAPVSLSSSLSRAVLSLALPALFQQYLHLLVRLSDQFLADRFPLDDSTQRPYYLAALTTAGYIYWFISSYTVLVSVGATALVARAIGARDQPLAWRVTAQAVFLAGFFGLLGTVAAGVGLPGLMHLLQLEGLTARFAIAFLTPLAWLLPFQMIETACTACLAGAGDTRTGLHVLGGVALLNLPLAWLLCFGVPPLWNGLGFVGIAWGTGLAHTLGCVILLMLLIRGRSGLRLQQQHLWPNGSLIRRLLRVSVPAAVDSLSMALCQFWFLSVVNRLGATAAAAHGIALQWEALAYLAGGAFGTAAMTLVGQNLGAFQPQQASRAAWVAWGQGAALMCLMGLVFVLAAEPMFQLFCHEADTQAVIETGVPVLQLISLAMPALAAQIIFTAALRGAGDVRVPVLITWFGFLGIRLPLAHLLAWPEIHLPTGMRLPACD
;
A
#
# COMPACT_ATOMS: atom_id res chain seq x y z
N MET A 1 27.07 14.36 -19.12
CA MET A 1 27.34 12.91 -19.31
C MET A 1 26.05 12.17 -19.14
N VAL A 2 25.47 11.66 -20.23
CA VAL A 2 24.25 10.82 -20.18
C VAL A 2 24.67 9.49 -19.58
N SER A 3 24.12 9.14 -18.40
CA SER A 3 24.32 7.80 -17.82
C SER A 3 23.90 6.76 -18.86
N PRO A 4 24.69 5.70 -19.08
CA PRO A 4 24.35 4.70 -20.08
C PRO A 4 22.95 4.18 -19.83
N ALA A 5 22.15 4.10 -20.90
CA ALA A 5 20.84 3.49 -20.87
C ALA A 5 20.98 2.13 -20.15
N VAL A 6 20.21 1.94 -19.08
CA VAL A 6 20.11 0.63 -18.43
C VAL A 6 19.66 -0.32 -19.53
N ALA A 7 20.57 -1.17 -19.97
CA ALA A 7 20.20 -2.25 -20.89
C ALA A 7 19.02 -2.99 -20.25
N PRO A 8 17.98 -3.35 -21.00
CA PRO A 8 16.89 -4.19 -20.48
C PRO A 8 17.57 -5.33 -19.73
N VAL A 9 17.17 -5.55 -18.49
CA VAL A 9 17.85 -6.47 -17.54
C VAL A 9 18.31 -7.67 -18.32
N SER A 10 19.63 -7.78 -18.49
CA SER A 10 20.20 -8.63 -19.51
C SER A 10 19.64 -10.04 -19.37
N LEU A 11 19.01 -10.55 -20.40
CA LEU A 11 18.41 -11.88 -20.51
C LEU A 11 19.38 -13.03 -20.20
N SER A 12 20.64 -12.74 -19.93
CA SER A 12 21.74 -13.66 -19.60
C SER A 12 21.98 -13.86 -18.10
N SER A 13 21.55 -12.94 -17.21
CA SER A 13 21.54 -13.23 -15.77
C SER A 13 20.33 -14.12 -15.47
N SER A 14 20.50 -15.16 -14.66
CA SER A 14 19.37 -16.04 -14.32
C SER A 14 18.15 -15.20 -13.95
N LEU A 15 17.02 -15.46 -14.56
CA LEU A 15 15.75 -14.71 -14.37
C LEU A 15 15.40 -14.53 -12.89
N SER A 16 15.80 -15.52 -12.09
CA SER A 16 15.73 -15.50 -10.63
C SER A 16 16.48 -14.31 -10.02
N ARG A 17 17.69 -14.01 -10.51
CA ARG A 17 18.49 -12.90 -10.01
C ARG A 17 17.89 -11.56 -10.44
N ALA A 18 17.28 -11.48 -11.63
CA ALA A 18 16.57 -10.30 -12.11
C ALA A 18 15.33 -10.00 -11.24
N VAL A 19 14.53 -11.02 -10.90
CA VAL A 19 13.38 -10.86 -9.98
C VAL A 19 13.85 -10.34 -8.62
N LEU A 20 14.85 -10.96 -7.99
CA LEU A 20 15.36 -10.54 -6.69
C LEU A 20 15.93 -9.12 -6.70
N SER A 21 16.63 -8.73 -7.77
CA SER A 21 17.20 -7.38 -7.88
C SER A 21 16.16 -6.27 -7.93
N LEU A 22 14.93 -6.58 -8.35
CA LEU A 22 13.79 -5.67 -8.34
C LEU A 22 12.94 -5.82 -7.07
N ALA A 23 12.70 -7.06 -6.65
CA ALA A 23 11.83 -7.34 -5.51
C ALA A 23 12.44 -6.91 -4.17
N LEU A 24 13.74 -7.16 -3.92
CA LEU A 24 14.34 -6.80 -2.63
C LEU A 24 14.33 -5.29 -2.35
N PRO A 25 14.75 -4.40 -3.27
CA PRO A 25 14.62 -2.96 -3.01
C PRO A 25 13.16 -2.53 -2.85
N ALA A 26 12.22 -3.11 -3.61
CA ALA A 26 10.79 -2.83 -3.47
C ALA A 26 10.26 -3.31 -2.10
N LEU A 27 10.74 -4.44 -1.59
CA LEU A 27 10.39 -4.95 -0.26
C LEU A 27 10.84 -3.99 0.84
N PHE A 28 12.08 -3.54 0.76
CA PHE A 28 12.59 -2.54 1.72
C PHE A 28 11.82 -1.22 1.64
N GLN A 29 11.40 -0.77 0.45
CA GLN A 29 10.50 0.38 0.30
C GLN A 29 9.19 0.20 1.06
N GLN A 30 8.55 -0.96 0.92
CA GLN A 30 7.29 -1.26 1.62
C GLN A 30 7.48 -1.23 3.15
N TYR A 31 8.58 -1.80 3.65
CA TYR A 31 8.87 -1.77 5.09
C TYR A 31 9.25 -0.37 5.59
N LEU A 32 9.90 0.45 4.78
CA LEU A 32 10.15 1.86 5.14
C LEU A 32 8.85 2.66 5.25
N HIS A 33 7.89 2.45 4.36
CA HIS A 33 6.55 3.06 4.49
C HIS A 33 5.84 2.62 5.79
N LEU A 34 5.95 1.32 6.13
CA LEU A 34 5.43 0.83 7.40
C LEU A 34 6.14 1.47 8.60
N LEU A 35 7.47 1.60 8.54
CA LEU A 35 8.27 2.22 9.59
C LEU A 35 7.88 3.68 9.82
N VAL A 36 7.68 4.48 8.76
CA VAL A 36 7.19 5.86 8.84
C VAL A 36 5.85 5.90 9.59
N ARG A 37 4.91 5.02 9.23
CA ARG A 37 3.61 4.95 9.93
C ARG A 37 3.73 4.59 11.41
N LEU A 38 4.60 3.62 11.73
CA LEU A 38 4.83 3.21 13.11
C LEU A 38 5.51 4.31 13.91
N SER A 39 6.45 5.08 13.31
CA SER A 39 7.08 6.21 13.97
C SER A 39 6.09 7.35 14.26
N ASP A 40 5.18 7.63 13.34
CA ASP A 40 4.13 8.63 13.53
C ASP A 40 3.19 8.22 14.69
N GLN A 41 2.82 6.94 14.74
CA GLN A 41 2.00 6.40 15.82
C GLN A 41 2.71 6.45 17.17
N PHE A 42 4.00 6.10 17.20
CA PHE A 42 4.84 6.17 18.39
C PHE A 42 4.96 7.61 18.93
N LEU A 43 5.17 8.59 18.06
CA LEU A 43 5.24 10.01 18.45
C LEU A 43 3.90 10.50 18.99
N ALA A 44 2.82 10.09 18.38
CA ALA A 44 1.48 10.48 18.79
C ALA A 44 1.11 9.90 20.16
N ASP A 45 1.52 8.67 20.48
CA ASP A 45 1.28 8.06 21.80
C ASP A 45 2.06 8.76 22.93
N ARG A 46 3.23 9.31 22.61
CA ARG A 46 4.10 10.03 23.57
C ARG A 46 3.83 11.52 23.67
N PHE A 47 2.90 12.04 22.89
CA PHE A 47 2.55 13.46 22.98
C PHE A 47 1.94 13.78 24.35
N PRO A 48 2.54 14.73 25.12
CA PRO A 48 1.98 15.13 26.41
C PRO A 48 0.67 15.87 26.18
N LEU A 49 -0.40 15.33 26.69
CA LEU A 49 -1.71 15.98 26.72
C LEU A 49 -1.81 16.77 28.02
N ASP A 50 -2.20 18.04 27.94
CA ASP A 50 -2.48 18.87 29.10
C ASP A 50 -3.64 18.30 29.94
N ASP A 51 -4.53 17.55 29.30
CA ASP A 51 -5.65 16.86 29.91
C ASP A 51 -5.67 15.38 29.51
N SER A 52 -5.35 14.51 30.48
CA SER A 52 -5.32 13.05 30.28
C SER A 52 -6.67 12.46 29.91
N THR A 53 -7.78 13.15 30.18
CA THR A 53 -9.14 12.73 29.81
C THR A 53 -9.37 12.76 28.30
N GLN A 54 -8.54 13.48 27.55
CA GLN A 54 -8.64 13.59 26.07
C GLN A 54 -7.89 12.45 25.33
N ARG A 55 -7.07 11.67 26.01
CA ARG A 55 -6.25 10.62 25.40
C ARG A 55 -7.06 9.57 24.61
N PRO A 56 -8.24 9.07 25.07
CA PRO A 56 -9.06 8.15 24.31
C PRO A 56 -9.53 8.75 22.96
N TYR A 57 -9.92 10.03 22.95
CA TYR A 57 -10.36 10.73 21.73
C TYR A 57 -9.25 10.88 20.72
N TYR A 58 -8.04 11.08 21.21
CA TYR A 58 -6.83 11.20 20.40
C TYR A 58 -6.47 9.90 19.70
N LEU A 59 -6.43 8.79 20.45
CA LEU A 59 -6.16 7.47 19.90
C LEU A 59 -7.22 7.03 18.90
N ALA A 60 -8.50 7.32 19.17
CA ALA A 60 -9.59 7.06 18.25
C ALA A 60 -9.44 7.87 16.95
N ALA A 61 -9.05 9.15 17.04
CA ALA A 61 -8.78 10.00 15.88
C ALA A 61 -7.63 9.45 15.02
N LEU A 62 -6.56 8.98 15.66
CA LEU A 62 -5.39 8.40 14.98
C LEU A 62 -5.73 7.10 14.26
N THR A 63 -6.48 6.23 14.93
CA THR A 63 -6.96 4.98 14.32
C THR A 63 -7.79 5.26 13.09
N THR A 64 -8.73 6.22 13.18
CA THR A 64 -9.55 6.64 12.05
C THR A 64 -8.71 7.25 10.93
N ALA A 65 -7.75 8.11 11.26
CA ALA A 65 -6.82 8.67 10.28
C ALA A 65 -6.02 7.57 9.56
N GLY A 66 -5.63 6.50 10.26
CA GLY A 66 -4.96 5.33 9.68
C GLY A 66 -5.81 4.63 8.61
N TYR A 67 -7.10 4.43 8.87
CA TYR A 67 -8.04 3.85 7.88
C TYR A 67 -8.22 4.77 6.67
N ILE A 68 -8.37 6.08 6.88
CA ILE A 68 -8.51 7.05 5.80
C ILE A 68 -7.22 7.10 4.97
N TYR A 69 -6.04 7.02 5.62
CA TYR A 69 -4.76 6.94 4.91
C TYR A 69 -4.67 5.68 4.03
N TRP A 70 -5.23 4.56 4.44
CA TRP A 70 -5.31 3.37 3.60
C TRP A 70 -6.20 3.59 2.35
N PHE A 71 -7.33 4.30 2.50
CA PHE A 71 -8.13 4.75 1.35
C PHE A 71 -7.35 5.66 0.40
N ILE A 72 -6.57 6.60 0.94
CA ILE A 72 -5.69 7.47 0.15
C ILE A 72 -4.64 6.62 -0.58
N SER A 73 -4.06 5.61 0.05
CA SER A 73 -3.14 4.68 -0.59
C SER A 73 -3.78 3.95 -1.77
N SER A 74 -5.04 3.50 -1.64
CA SER A 74 -5.80 2.90 -2.74
C SER A 74 -6.05 3.89 -3.89
N TYR A 75 -6.22 5.18 -3.57
CA TYR A 75 -6.38 6.25 -4.55
C TYR A 75 -5.11 6.46 -5.40
N THR A 76 -3.90 6.28 -4.83
CA THR A 76 -2.65 6.40 -5.60
C THR A 76 -2.51 5.36 -6.72
N VAL A 77 -3.23 4.24 -6.64
CA VAL A 77 -3.28 3.19 -7.67
C VAL A 77 -3.82 3.73 -8.99
N LEU A 78 -4.66 4.80 -8.98
CA LEU A 78 -5.20 5.47 -10.16
C LEU A 78 -4.13 5.91 -11.19
N VAL A 79 -2.88 6.05 -10.76
CA VAL A 79 -1.79 6.45 -11.65
C VAL A 79 -0.67 5.41 -11.66
N SER A 80 -0.30 4.87 -10.51
CA SER A 80 0.92 4.09 -10.33
C SER A 80 0.93 2.79 -11.16
N VAL A 81 -0.17 2.04 -11.21
CA VAL A 81 -0.23 0.75 -11.92
C VAL A 81 -0.10 0.95 -13.42
N GLY A 82 -0.84 1.89 -14.00
CA GLY A 82 -0.75 2.21 -15.43
C GLY A 82 0.63 2.77 -15.81
N ALA A 83 1.23 3.61 -14.95
CA ALA A 83 2.56 4.14 -15.13
C ALA A 83 3.60 3.03 -15.20
N THR A 84 3.64 2.13 -14.22
CA THR A 84 4.56 0.99 -14.19
C THR A 84 4.40 0.10 -15.44
N ALA A 85 3.17 -0.29 -15.77
CA ALA A 85 2.91 -1.20 -16.88
C ALA A 85 3.29 -0.61 -18.25
N LEU A 86 2.93 0.66 -18.50
CA LEU A 86 3.21 1.29 -19.79
C LEU A 86 4.68 1.67 -19.95
N VAL A 87 5.33 2.16 -18.89
CA VAL A 87 6.77 2.42 -18.89
C VAL A 87 7.54 1.12 -19.11
N ALA A 88 7.19 0.04 -18.39
CA ALA A 88 7.84 -1.26 -18.56
C ALA A 88 7.76 -1.75 -20.01
N ARG A 89 6.57 -1.64 -20.62
CA ARG A 89 6.40 -1.99 -22.05
C ARG A 89 7.22 -1.12 -22.99
N ALA A 90 7.27 0.19 -22.78
CA ALA A 90 8.04 1.10 -23.59
C ALA A 90 9.55 0.82 -23.50
N ILE A 91 10.06 0.55 -22.28
CA ILE A 91 11.46 0.17 -22.04
C ILE A 91 11.78 -1.18 -22.72
N GLY A 92 10.91 -2.17 -22.58
CA GLY A 92 11.06 -3.48 -23.24
C GLY A 92 11.10 -3.36 -24.76
N ALA A 93 10.25 -2.51 -25.34
CA ALA A 93 10.23 -2.19 -26.76
C ALA A 93 11.40 -1.31 -27.24
N ARG A 94 12.27 -0.85 -26.32
CA ARG A 94 13.34 0.13 -26.57
C ARG A 94 12.85 1.48 -27.11
N ASP A 95 11.57 1.81 -26.88
CA ASP A 95 10.97 3.09 -27.25
C ASP A 95 11.12 4.09 -26.10
N GLN A 96 12.32 4.66 -25.98
CA GLN A 96 12.63 5.66 -24.96
C GLN A 96 11.75 6.93 -25.08
N PRO A 97 11.48 7.48 -26.29
CA PRO A 97 10.57 8.62 -26.43
C PRO A 97 9.16 8.35 -25.89
N LEU A 98 8.65 7.15 -26.07
CA LEU A 98 7.36 6.77 -25.49
C LEU A 98 7.46 6.68 -23.97
N ALA A 99 8.52 6.07 -23.42
CA ALA A 99 8.73 5.99 -21.97
C ALA A 99 8.77 7.39 -21.32
N TRP A 100 9.44 8.38 -21.94
CA TRP A 100 9.48 9.77 -21.45
C TRP A 100 8.10 10.42 -21.46
N ARG A 101 7.35 10.25 -22.56
CA ARG A 101 5.98 10.78 -22.68
C ARG A 101 5.04 10.14 -21.65
N VAL A 102 5.12 8.85 -21.47
CA VAL A 102 4.30 8.14 -20.46
C VAL A 102 4.64 8.63 -19.05
N THR A 103 5.93 8.78 -18.73
CA THR A 103 6.38 9.32 -17.44
C THR A 103 5.84 10.73 -17.20
N ALA A 104 5.92 11.62 -18.20
CA ALA A 104 5.40 12.97 -18.09
C ALA A 104 3.87 13.00 -17.88
N GLN A 105 3.12 12.17 -18.60
CA GLN A 105 1.67 12.06 -18.42
C GLN A 105 1.29 11.43 -17.08
N ALA A 106 2.09 10.49 -16.56
CA ALA A 106 1.87 9.94 -15.21
C ALA A 106 2.08 11.00 -14.12
N VAL A 107 3.13 11.82 -14.23
CA VAL A 107 3.38 12.95 -13.32
C VAL A 107 2.26 13.99 -13.41
N PHE A 108 1.82 14.35 -14.63
CA PHE A 108 0.70 15.26 -14.83
C PHE A 108 -0.59 14.74 -14.17
N LEU A 109 -0.95 13.48 -14.43
CA LEU A 109 -2.14 12.85 -13.84
C LEU A 109 -2.05 12.76 -12.32
N ALA A 110 -0.87 12.46 -11.78
CA ALA A 110 -0.65 12.39 -10.34
C ALA A 110 -0.87 13.77 -9.69
N GLY A 111 -0.34 14.84 -10.29
CA GLY A 111 -0.60 16.20 -9.85
C GLY A 111 -2.09 16.58 -9.94
N PHE A 112 -2.73 16.27 -11.06
CA PHE A 112 -4.16 16.52 -11.26
C PHE A 112 -5.04 15.80 -10.24
N PHE A 113 -4.88 14.49 -10.09
CA PHE A 113 -5.64 13.71 -9.10
C PHE A 113 -5.27 14.09 -7.67
N GLY A 114 -4.01 14.42 -7.40
CA GLY A 114 -3.59 14.93 -6.11
C GLY A 114 -4.34 16.21 -5.73
N LEU A 115 -4.41 17.19 -6.64
CA LEU A 115 -5.17 18.42 -6.45
C LEU A 115 -6.67 18.16 -6.28
N LEU A 116 -7.23 17.26 -7.11
CA LEU A 116 -8.63 16.87 -6.98
C LEU A 116 -8.90 16.23 -5.61
N GLY A 117 -8.00 15.37 -5.14
CA GLY A 117 -8.07 14.76 -3.81
C GLY A 117 -7.97 15.79 -2.68
N THR A 118 -7.09 16.80 -2.82
CA THR A 118 -6.98 17.93 -1.87
C THR A 118 -8.29 18.71 -1.78
N VAL A 119 -8.88 19.06 -2.91
CA VAL A 119 -10.17 19.78 -2.96
C VAL A 119 -11.29 18.91 -2.36
N ALA A 120 -11.35 17.64 -2.76
CA ALA A 120 -12.34 16.71 -2.23
C ALA A 120 -12.21 16.51 -0.71
N ALA A 121 -10.99 16.43 -0.18
CA ALA A 121 -10.74 16.35 1.26
C ALA A 121 -11.12 17.66 1.96
N GLY A 122 -10.74 18.81 1.41
CA GLY A 122 -11.06 20.13 1.99
C GLY A 122 -12.55 20.36 2.21
N VAL A 123 -13.38 19.86 1.27
CA VAL A 123 -14.85 19.98 1.37
C VAL A 123 -15.47 18.78 2.09
N GLY A 124 -14.90 17.59 1.88
CA GLY A 124 -15.53 16.32 2.26
C GLY A 124 -15.15 15.81 3.65
N LEU A 125 -14.02 16.23 4.25
CA LEU A 125 -13.59 15.72 5.56
C LEU A 125 -14.64 15.86 6.65
N PRO A 126 -15.33 17.02 6.83
CA PRO A 126 -16.40 17.14 7.83
C PRO A 126 -17.54 16.16 7.59
N GLY A 127 -18.01 16.05 6.33
CA GLY A 127 -19.05 15.10 5.94
C GLY A 127 -18.63 13.63 6.13
N LEU A 128 -17.35 13.33 5.90
CA LEU A 128 -16.81 11.99 6.15
C LEU A 128 -16.79 11.64 7.64
N MET A 129 -16.45 12.61 8.52
CA MET A 129 -16.54 12.39 9.98
C MET A 129 -17.98 12.10 10.42
N HIS A 130 -18.92 12.83 9.86
CA HIS A 130 -20.36 12.58 10.11
C HIS A 130 -20.81 11.19 9.64
N LEU A 131 -20.37 10.77 8.44
CA LEU A 131 -20.66 9.44 7.89
C LEU A 131 -20.07 8.32 8.76
N LEU A 132 -18.90 8.54 9.36
CA LEU A 132 -18.23 7.62 10.26
C LEU A 132 -18.76 7.71 11.70
N GLN A 133 -19.79 8.51 11.95
CA GLN A 133 -20.38 8.74 13.28
C GLN A 133 -19.35 9.23 14.31
N LEU A 134 -18.35 9.97 13.85
CA LEU A 134 -17.37 10.61 14.71
C LEU A 134 -17.82 12.01 15.04
N GLU A 135 -17.97 12.29 16.33
CA GLU A 135 -18.46 13.57 16.84
C GLU A 135 -17.48 14.19 17.86
N GLY A 136 -17.69 15.46 18.18
CA GLY A 136 -16.99 16.17 19.23
C GLY A 136 -15.48 16.28 19.02
N LEU A 137 -14.70 15.95 20.04
CA LEU A 137 -13.25 16.07 20.06
C LEU A 137 -12.55 15.11 19.09
N THR A 138 -13.05 13.87 18.96
CA THR A 138 -12.47 12.87 18.04
C THR A 138 -12.50 13.34 16.60
N ALA A 139 -13.64 13.87 16.14
CA ALA A 139 -13.77 14.42 14.79
C ALA A 139 -12.83 15.62 14.57
N ARG A 140 -12.72 16.52 15.55
CA ARG A 140 -11.80 17.67 15.49
C ARG A 140 -10.35 17.26 15.35
N PHE A 141 -9.90 16.31 16.16
CA PHE A 141 -8.52 15.79 16.09
C PHE A 141 -8.25 15.04 14.78
N ALA A 142 -9.20 14.24 14.30
CA ALA A 142 -9.07 13.55 13.03
C ALA A 142 -8.97 14.52 11.85
N ILE A 143 -9.82 15.55 11.78
CA ILE A 143 -9.75 16.59 10.76
C ILE A 143 -8.44 17.36 10.85
N ALA A 144 -8.02 17.75 12.05
CA ALA A 144 -6.77 18.50 12.25
C ALA A 144 -5.54 17.70 11.78
N PHE A 145 -5.51 16.39 11.99
CA PHE A 145 -4.44 15.51 11.52
C PHE A 145 -4.47 15.25 10.02
N LEU A 146 -5.67 15.05 9.45
CA LEU A 146 -5.82 14.74 8.03
C LEU A 146 -5.64 15.95 7.12
N THR A 147 -5.90 17.15 7.61
CA THR A 147 -5.81 18.39 6.81
C THR A 147 -4.43 18.62 6.21
N PRO A 148 -3.30 18.57 6.95
CA PRO A 148 -1.97 18.70 6.37
C PRO A 148 -1.68 17.62 5.31
N LEU A 149 -2.05 16.38 5.59
CA LEU A 149 -1.85 15.26 4.65
C LEU A 149 -2.64 15.46 3.35
N ALA A 150 -3.87 15.97 3.46
CA ALA A 150 -4.70 16.31 2.30
C ALA A 150 -4.10 17.46 1.48
N TRP A 151 -3.55 18.47 2.11
CA TRP A 151 -2.90 19.59 1.41
C TRP A 151 -1.64 19.17 0.66
N LEU A 152 -0.90 18.22 1.20
CA LEU A 152 0.36 17.71 0.63
C LEU A 152 0.16 16.46 -0.24
N LEU A 153 -1.09 16.01 -0.42
CA LEU A 153 -1.45 14.87 -1.25
C LEU A 153 -0.94 14.94 -2.69
N PRO A 154 -0.93 16.10 -3.39
CA PRO A 154 -0.37 16.19 -4.74
C PRO A 154 1.10 15.76 -4.82
N PHE A 155 1.89 16.14 -3.84
CA PHE A 155 3.32 15.77 -3.80
C PHE A 155 3.50 14.26 -3.56
N GLN A 156 2.71 13.67 -2.67
CA GLN A 156 2.72 12.22 -2.42
C GLN A 156 2.26 11.43 -3.66
N MET A 157 1.24 11.90 -4.37
CA MET A 157 0.79 11.30 -5.62
C MET A 157 1.87 11.34 -6.71
N ILE A 158 2.55 12.48 -6.85
CA ILE A 158 3.66 12.64 -7.81
C ILE A 158 4.84 11.74 -7.40
N GLU A 159 5.21 11.69 -6.13
CA GLU A 159 6.25 10.80 -5.61
C GLU A 159 5.96 9.34 -5.97
N THR A 160 4.74 8.88 -5.72
CA THR A 160 4.29 7.52 -6.04
C THR A 160 4.33 7.25 -7.55
N ALA A 161 3.90 8.20 -8.38
CA ALA A 161 3.96 8.07 -9.84
C ALA A 161 5.40 8.01 -10.36
N CYS A 162 6.31 8.84 -9.83
CA CYS A 162 7.73 8.82 -10.18
C CYS A 162 8.38 7.49 -9.80
N THR A 163 8.12 6.99 -8.59
CA THR A 163 8.61 5.69 -8.12
C THR A 163 8.07 4.55 -8.98
N ALA A 164 6.78 4.59 -9.36
CA ALA A 164 6.16 3.63 -10.26
C ALA A 164 6.78 3.62 -11.66
N CYS A 165 7.09 4.80 -12.23
CA CYS A 165 7.80 4.91 -13.50
C CYS A 165 9.21 4.33 -13.41
N LEU A 166 9.96 4.63 -12.36
CA LEU A 166 11.29 4.08 -12.13
C LEU A 166 11.25 2.55 -11.97
N ALA A 167 10.29 2.03 -11.22
CA ALA A 167 10.07 0.59 -11.09
C ALA A 167 9.77 -0.05 -12.45
N GLY A 168 8.92 0.56 -13.28
CA GLY A 168 8.64 0.12 -14.66
C GLY A 168 9.89 0.15 -15.54
N ALA A 169 10.80 1.08 -15.32
CA ALA A 169 12.11 1.13 -16.01
C ALA A 169 13.11 0.08 -15.47
N GLY A 170 12.78 -0.63 -14.39
CA GLY A 170 13.65 -1.61 -13.77
C GLY A 170 14.57 -1.03 -12.68
N ASP A 171 14.30 0.17 -12.20
CA ASP A 171 15.07 0.84 -11.14
C ASP A 171 14.25 1.00 -9.86
N THR A 172 14.16 -0.06 -9.08
CA THR A 172 13.57 -0.01 -7.74
C THR A 172 14.55 0.53 -6.68
N ARG A 173 15.85 0.56 -6.98
CA ARG A 173 16.88 1.04 -6.05
C ARG A 173 16.82 2.55 -5.83
N THR A 174 16.61 3.33 -6.88
CA THR A 174 16.46 4.79 -6.76
C THR A 174 15.27 5.13 -5.87
N GLY A 175 14.13 4.46 -6.04
CA GLY A 175 12.98 4.62 -5.15
C GLY A 175 13.33 4.27 -3.69
N LEU A 176 14.06 3.17 -3.46
CA LEU A 176 14.51 2.79 -2.11
C LEU A 176 15.39 3.87 -1.45
N HIS A 177 16.37 4.42 -2.18
CA HIS A 177 17.26 5.44 -1.60
C HIS A 177 16.50 6.73 -1.26
N VAL A 178 15.59 7.16 -2.14
CA VAL A 178 14.80 8.37 -1.86
C VAL A 178 13.85 8.15 -0.69
N LEU A 179 13.12 7.03 -0.67
CA LEU A 179 12.22 6.73 0.42
C LEU A 179 12.96 6.44 1.74
N GLY A 180 14.17 5.87 1.67
CA GLY A 180 15.06 5.75 2.82
C GLY A 180 15.41 7.11 3.41
N GLY A 181 15.73 8.09 2.54
CA GLY A 181 15.93 9.48 2.94
C GLY A 181 14.68 10.11 3.55
N VAL A 182 13.51 9.88 2.96
CA VAL A 182 12.22 10.33 3.50
C VAL A 182 11.98 9.74 4.89
N ALA A 183 12.17 8.44 5.07
CA ALA A 183 11.97 7.78 6.37
C ALA A 183 12.95 8.29 7.45
N LEU A 184 14.21 8.52 7.08
CA LEU A 184 15.20 9.08 7.99
C LEU A 184 14.90 10.53 8.38
N LEU A 185 14.32 11.32 7.49
CA LEU A 185 13.96 12.72 7.75
C LEU A 185 12.62 12.85 8.44
N ASN A 186 11.69 11.91 8.20
CA ASN A 186 10.35 11.95 8.78
C ASN A 186 10.41 12.02 10.31
N LEU A 187 11.13 11.10 10.98
CA LEU A 187 11.15 11.01 12.42
C LEU A 187 11.65 12.31 13.10
N PRO A 188 12.84 12.87 12.77
CA PRO A 188 13.29 14.11 13.38
C PRO A 188 12.42 15.32 13.00
N LEU A 189 11.88 15.35 11.77
CA LEU A 189 11.02 16.44 11.32
C LEU A 189 9.66 16.41 12.02
N ALA A 190 9.04 15.23 12.12
CA ALA A 190 7.80 15.05 12.85
C ALA A 190 7.97 15.34 14.34
N TRP A 191 9.10 14.90 14.94
CA TRP A 191 9.43 15.21 16.31
C TRP A 191 9.60 16.73 16.52
N LEU A 192 10.39 17.39 15.67
CA LEU A 192 10.64 18.84 15.74
C LEU A 192 9.34 19.63 15.60
N LEU A 193 8.50 19.28 14.62
CA LEU A 193 7.23 19.98 14.38
C LEU A 193 6.18 19.66 15.47
N CYS A 194 6.24 18.50 16.09
CA CYS A 194 5.33 18.12 17.16
C CYS A 194 5.69 18.83 18.49
N PHE A 195 6.94 18.71 18.93
CA PHE A 195 7.37 19.17 20.25
C PHE A 195 8.01 20.56 20.25
N GLY A 196 8.49 21.04 19.09
CA GLY A 196 9.20 22.31 18.99
C GLY A 196 10.59 22.29 19.61
N VAL A 197 11.11 23.48 19.91
CA VAL A 197 12.38 23.71 20.62
C VAL A 197 12.13 24.80 21.69
N PRO A 198 11.62 24.43 22.86
CA PRO A 198 11.40 25.42 23.92
C PRO A 198 12.73 26.05 24.38
N PRO A 199 12.78 27.36 24.72
CA PRO A 199 11.68 28.34 24.73
C PRO A 199 11.44 29.05 23.40
N LEU A 200 12.15 28.68 22.31
CA LEU A 200 12.08 29.40 21.03
C LEU A 200 10.74 29.16 20.31
N TRP A 201 10.23 27.96 20.38
CA TRP A 201 8.99 27.56 19.72
C TRP A 201 8.40 26.32 20.37
N ASN A 202 7.10 26.33 20.65
CA ASN A 202 6.39 25.27 21.37
C ASN A 202 5.87 24.13 20.46
N GLY A 203 6.24 24.13 19.16
CA GLY A 203 5.74 23.15 18.21
C GLY A 203 4.29 23.37 17.78
N LEU A 204 3.81 22.49 16.88
CA LEU A 204 2.43 22.45 16.39
C LEU A 204 1.59 21.38 17.09
N GLY A 205 2.18 20.72 18.09
CA GLY A 205 1.53 19.59 18.75
C GLY A 205 1.30 18.41 17.80
N PHE A 206 0.23 17.69 18.04
CA PHE A 206 -0.15 16.49 17.26
C PHE A 206 -0.20 16.72 15.73
N VAL A 207 -0.67 17.89 15.31
CA VAL A 207 -0.75 18.24 13.89
C VAL A 207 0.65 18.34 13.27
N GLY A 208 1.68 18.63 14.10
CA GLY A 208 3.07 18.64 13.68
C GLY A 208 3.58 17.30 13.13
N ILE A 209 3.05 16.17 13.61
CA ILE A 209 3.38 14.83 13.10
C ILE A 209 2.93 14.72 11.63
N ALA A 210 1.68 15.10 11.35
CA ALA A 210 1.13 15.06 10.00
C ALA A 210 1.86 16.01 9.03
N TRP A 211 2.25 17.21 9.49
CA TRP A 211 3.10 18.10 8.71
C TRP A 211 4.48 17.52 8.46
N GLY A 212 5.09 16.88 9.46
CA GLY A 212 6.39 16.21 9.33
C GLY A 212 6.38 15.16 8.24
N THR A 213 5.40 14.29 8.28
CA THR A 213 5.21 13.22 7.28
C THR A 213 4.95 13.79 5.89
N GLY A 214 4.04 14.74 5.76
CA GLY A 214 3.73 15.37 4.47
C GLY A 214 4.92 16.11 3.87
N LEU A 215 5.70 16.85 4.68
CA LEU A 215 6.89 17.57 4.22
C LEU A 215 8.03 16.62 3.85
N ALA A 216 8.22 15.50 4.58
CA ALA A 216 9.22 14.50 4.22
C ALA A 216 8.90 13.88 2.85
N HIS A 217 7.64 13.52 2.58
CA HIS A 217 7.19 13.05 1.25
C HIS A 217 7.30 14.12 0.17
N THR A 218 7.05 15.39 0.51
CA THR A 218 7.25 16.51 -0.43
C THR A 218 8.71 16.63 -0.85
N LEU A 219 9.65 16.48 0.08
CA LEU A 219 11.08 16.43 -0.23
C LEU A 219 11.42 15.23 -1.12
N GLY A 220 10.89 14.05 -0.83
CA GLY A 220 11.02 12.86 -1.67
C GLY A 220 10.53 13.11 -3.10
N CYS A 221 9.36 13.73 -3.25
CA CYS A 221 8.81 14.15 -4.53
C CYS A 221 9.76 15.07 -5.30
N VAL A 222 10.28 16.12 -4.66
CA VAL A 222 11.20 17.07 -5.28
C VAL A 222 12.48 16.37 -5.75
N ILE A 223 13.05 15.49 -4.92
CA ILE A 223 14.25 14.71 -5.28
C ILE A 223 13.98 13.83 -6.49
N LEU A 224 12.86 13.08 -6.50
CA LEU A 224 12.51 12.21 -7.64
C LEU A 224 12.27 12.99 -8.92
N LEU A 225 11.60 14.14 -8.85
CA LEU A 225 11.40 15.02 -10.00
C LEU A 225 12.76 15.53 -10.54
N MET A 226 13.66 15.98 -9.66
CA MET A 226 15.02 16.40 -10.07
C MET A 226 15.81 15.27 -10.75
N LEU A 227 15.72 14.04 -10.22
CA LEU A 227 16.36 12.88 -10.81
C LEU A 227 15.80 12.56 -12.20
N LEU A 228 14.49 12.63 -12.38
CA LEU A 228 13.86 12.42 -13.68
C LEU A 228 14.14 13.55 -14.68
N ILE A 229 14.24 14.81 -14.24
CA ILE A 229 14.64 15.95 -15.08
C ILE A 229 16.08 15.78 -15.56
N ARG A 230 16.98 15.35 -14.68
CA ARG A 230 18.40 15.09 -15.02
C ARG A 230 18.59 13.85 -15.90
N GLY A 231 17.58 13.00 -16.01
CA GLY A 231 17.65 11.74 -16.75
C GLY A 231 18.18 10.60 -15.89
N ARG A 232 17.27 9.80 -15.33
CA ARG A 232 17.60 8.64 -14.49
C ARG A 232 17.01 7.38 -15.10
N SER A 233 17.79 6.31 -15.15
CA SER A 233 17.36 4.96 -15.57
C SER A 233 16.70 4.92 -16.96
N GLY A 234 17.22 5.76 -17.89
CA GLY A 234 16.66 5.87 -19.25
C GLY A 234 15.38 6.70 -19.34
N LEU A 235 14.86 7.21 -18.22
CA LEU A 235 13.70 8.11 -18.17
C LEU A 235 14.18 9.56 -18.08
N ARG A 236 13.51 10.45 -18.81
CA ARG A 236 13.75 11.87 -18.74
C ARG A 236 12.44 12.65 -18.77
N LEU A 237 12.23 13.46 -17.74
CA LEU A 237 11.09 14.37 -17.70
C LEU A 237 11.44 15.64 -18.49
N GLN A 238 10.68 15.91 -19.56
CA GLN A 238 10.85 17.09 -20.42
C GLN A 238 9.58 17.92 -20.37
N GLN A 239 9.73 19.23 -20.22
CA GLN A 239 8.61 20.16 -20.09
C GLN A 239 7.61 20.09 -21.27
N GLN A 240 8.10 19.87 -22.48
CA GLN A 240 7.28 19.74 -23.68
C GLN A 240 6.31 18.52 -23.64
N HIS A 241 6.60 17.50 -22.82
CA HIS A 241 5.79 16.29 -22.68
C HIS A 241 4.79 16.36 -21.53
N LEU A 242 4.81 17.43 -20.72
CA LEU A 242 3.86 17.66 -19.64
C LEU A 242 2.48 18.11 -20.14
N TRP A 243 2.40 18.66 -21.36
CA TRP A 243 1.10 18.98 -21.95
C TRP A 243 0.23 17.74 -22.08
N PRO A 244 -1.07 17.81 -21.68
CA PRO A 244 -1.95 16.65 -21.63
C PRO A 244 -2.14 16.03 -23.02
N ASN A 245 -1.82 14.75 -23.12
CA ASN A 245 -2.03 13.95 -24.32
C ASN A 245 -3.16 12.95 -24.09
N GLY A 246 -4.36 13.26 -24.63
CA GLY A 246 -5.58 12.48 -24.38
C GLY A 246 -5.45 10.99 -24.75
N SER A 247 -4.66 10.65 -25.76
CA SER A 247 -4.47 9.25 -26.18
C SER A 247 -3.63 8.46 -25.16
N LEU A 248 -2.56 9.07 -24.64
CA LEU A 248 -1.72 8.44 -23.60
C LEU A 248 -2.44 8.41 -22.24
N ILE A 249 -3.14 9.49 -21.88
CA ILE A 249 -3.97 9.55 -20.67
C ILE A 249 -5.01 8.42 -20.70
N ARG A 250 -5.73 8.25 -21.81
CA ARG A 250 -6.69 7.16 -21.95
C ARG A 250 -6.05 5.78 -21.80
N ARG A 251 -4.84 5.59 -22.32
CA ARG A 251 -4.10 4.32 -22.17
C ARG A 251 -3.69 4.07 -20.72
N LEU A 252 -3.20 5.10 -20.01
CA LEU A 252 -2.87 5.03 -18.58
C LEU A 252 -4.12 4.69 -17.76
N LEU A 253 -5.20 5.44 -17.94
CA LEU A 253 -6.43 5.26 -17.18
C LEU A 253 -7.13 3.93 -17.48
N ARG A 254 -7.01 3.41 -18.70
CA ARG A 254 -7.57 2.09 -19.06
C ARG A 254 -6.98 0.96 -18.21
N VAL A 255 -5.72 1.09 -17.77
CA VAL A 255 -5.05 0.13 -16.89
C VAL A 255 -5.25 0.50 -15.42
N SER A 256 -5.12 1.77 -15.09
CA SER A 256 -5.13 2.24 -13.69
C SER A 256 -6.53 2.26 -13.07
N VAL A 257 -7.57 2.67 -13.80
CA VAL A 257 -8.92 2.80 -13.24
C VAL A 257 -9.47 1.45 -12.78
N PRO A 258 -9.44 0.36 -13.58
CA PRO A 258 -9.89 -0.93 -13.10
C PRO A 258 -9.04 -1.45 -11.92
N ALA A 259 -7.72 -1.18 -11.92
CA ALA A 259 -6.86 -1.56 -10.81
C ALA A 259 -7.19 -0.77 -9.52
N ALA A 260 -7.56 0.50 -9.63
CA ALA A 260 -8.00 1.31 -8.49
C ALA A 260 -9.37 0.86 -7.97
N VAL A 261 -10.32 0.53 -8.88
CA VAL A 261 -11.62 -0.05 -8.51
C VAL A 261 -11.43 -1.38 -7.79
N ASP A 262 -10.51 -2.23 -8.26
CA ASP A 262 -10.15 -3.49 -7.60
C ASP A 262 -9.63 -3.24 -6.17
N SER A 263 -8.66 -2.34 -6.01
CA SER A 263 -8.09 -1.98 -4.71
C SER A 263 -9.12 -1.39 -3.75
N LEU A 264 -10.00 -0.53 -4.25
CA LEU A 264 -11.08 0.06 -3.46
C LEU A 264 -12.13 -0.99 -3.06
N SER A 265 -12.51 -1.87 -3.99
CA SER A 265 -13.44 -2.97 -3.70
C SER A 265 -12.88 -3.89 -2.62
N MET A 266 -11.58 -4.20 -2.71
CA MET A 266 -10.89 -5.02 -1.70
C MET A 266 -10.90 -4.35 -0.32
N ALA A 267 -10.64 -3.03 -0.25
CA ALA A 267 -10.73 -2.28 0.99
C ALA A 267 -12.14 -2.30 1.58
N LEU A 268 -13.18 -2.07 0.77
CA LEU A 268 -14.58 -2.13 1.20
C LEU A 268 -14.97 -3.53 1.70
N CYS A 269 -14.52 -4.59 1.01
CA CYS A 269 -14.73 -5.96 1.46
C CYS A 269 -14.07 -6.26 2.81
N GLN A 270 -12.87 -5.71 3.05
CA GLN A 270 -12.19 -5.85 4.34
C GLN A 270 -12.95 -5.14 5.47
N PHE A 271 -13.50 -3.94 5.24
CA PHE A 271 -14.35 -3.27 6.22
C PHE A 271 -15.62 -4.06 6.51
N TRP A 272 -16.24 -4.61 5.48
CA TRP A 272 -17.43 -5.47 5.68
C TRP A 272 -17.06 -6.72 6.48
N PHE A 273 -15.97 -7.39 6.13
CA PHE A 273 -15.46 -8.55 6.88
C PHE A 273 -15.19 -8.19 8.34
N LEU A 274 -14.54 -7.04 8.61
CA LEU A 274 -14.31 -6.55 9.96
C LEU A 274 -15.64 -6.34 10.73
N SER A 275 -16.70 -5.87 10.07
CA SER A 275 -18.01 -5.73 10.69
C SER A 275 -18.62 -7.07 11.13
N VAL A 276 -18.33 -8.14 10.39
CA VAL A 276 -18.73 -9.51 10.76
C VAL A 276 -17.93 -9.98 11.98
N VAL A 277 -16.61 -9.79 11.96
CA VAL A 277 -15.74 -10.15 13.10
C VAL A 277 -16.11 -9.41 14.38
N ASN A 278 -16.47 -8.13 14.29
CA ASN A 278 -16.89 -7.33 15.45
C ASN A 278 -18.17 -7.87 16.12
N ARG A 279 -19.02 -8.58 15.37
CA ARG A 279 -20.22 -9.24 15.95
C ARG A 279 -19.89 -10.46 16.79
N LEU A 280 -18.70 -11.06 16.60
CA LEU A 280 -18.20 -12.18 17.41
C LEU A 280 -17.69 -11.75 18.79
N GLY A 281 -17.63 -10.43 19.03
CA GLY A 281 -17.25 -9.86 20.32
C GLY A 281 -15.87 -9.19 20.31
N ALA A 282 -15.58 -8.48 21.41
CA ALA A 282 -14.37 -7.67 21.54
C ALA A 282 -13.07 -8.50 21.50
N THR A 283 -13.07 -9.69 22.09
CA THR A 283 -11.93 -10.60 22.09
C THR A 283 -11.57 -11.05 20.68
N ALA A 284 -12.54 -11.49 19.87
CA ALA A 284 -12.34 -11.89 18.50
C ALA A 284 -11.86 -10.72 17.62
N ALA A 285 -12.44 -9.54 17.82
CA ALA A 285 -12.03 -8.32 17.11
C ALA A 285 -10.57 -7.92 17.43
N ALA A 286 -10.18 -7.99 18.71
CA ALA A 286 -8.81 -7.72 19.14
C ALA A 286 -7.82 -8.75 18.57
N ALA A 287 -8.14 -10.04 18.67
CA ALA A 287 -7.34 -11.13 18.13
C ALA A 287 -7.15 -10.99 16.61
N HIS A 288 -8.23 -10.70 15.88
CA HIS A 288 -8.16 -10.46 14.43
C HIS A 288 -7.30 -9.24 14.09
N GLY A 289 -7.43 -8.15 14.85
CA GLY A 289 -6.63 -6.94 14.66
C GLY A 289 -5.13 -7.18 14.78
N ILE A 290 -4.70 -7.94 15.79
CA ILE A 290 -3.29 -8.32 15.99
C ILE A 290 -2.82 -9.26 14.86
N ALA A 291 -3.61 -10.28 14.51
CA ALA A 291 -3.28 -11.19 13.41
C ALA A 291 -3.10 -10.46 12.08
N LEU A 292 -3.98 -9.48 11.79
CA LEU A 292 -3.91 -8.67 10.57
C LEU A 292 -2.64 -7.81 10.50
N GLN A 293 -2.12 -7.32 11.63
CA GLN A 293 -0.85 -6.57 11.65
C GLN A 293 0.34 -7.46 11.25
N TRP A 294 0.37 -8.70 11.70
CA TRP A 294 1.38 -9.67 11.31
C TRP A 294 1.23 -10.12 9.87
N GLU A 295 0.00 -10.40 9.42
CA GLU A 295 -0.31 -10.74 8.02
C GLU A 295 0.15 -9.62 7.06
N ALA A 296 0.03 -8.36 7.46
CA ALA A 296 0.43 -7.21 6.65
C ALA A 296 1.91 -7.28 6.24
N LEU A 297 2.80 -7.81 7.11
CA LEU A 297 4.22 -7.98 6.77
C LEU A 297 4.41 -8.94 5.58
N ALA A 298 3.69 -10.06 5.59
CA ALA A 298 3.73 -11.03 4.49
C ALA A 298 3.07 -10.46 3.22
N TYR A 299 1.97 -9.72 3.35
CA TYR A 299 1.31 -9.04 2.25
C TYR A 299 2.23 -8.04 1.54
N LEU A 300 2.98 -7.24 2.30
CA LEU A 300 3.97 -6.30 1.76
C LEU A 300 5.07 -7.01 0.97
N ALA A 301 5.52 -8.19 1.45
CA ALA A 301 6.48 -9.02 0.72
C ALA A 301 5.89 -9.49 -0.62
N GLY A 302 4.66 -10.00 -0.63
CA GLY A 302 3.92 -10.34 -1.85
C GLY A 302 3.84 -9.17 -2.84
N GLY A 303 3.53 -7.96 -2.35
CA GLY A 303 3.46 -6.73 -3.15
C GLY A 303 4.78 -6.36 -3.82
N ALA A 304 5.91 -6.56 -3.14
CA ALA A 304 7.23 -6.31 -3.67
C ALA A 304 7.58 -7.26 -4.84
N PHE A 305 7.31 -8.55 -4.68
CA PHE A 305 7.46 -9.52 -5.77
C PHE A 305 6.44 -9.29 -6.89
N GLY A 306 5.24 -8.82 -6.56
CA GLY A 306 4.25 -8.35 -7.53
C GLY A 306 4.76 -7.20 -8.39
N THR A 307 5.44 -6.22 -7.79
CA THR A 307 6.07 -5.11 -8.52
C THR A 307 7.15 -5.62 -9.49
N ALA A 308 8.00 -6.54 -9.06
CA ALA A 308 9.00 -7.18 -9.91
C ALA A 308 8.36 -7.97 -11.06
N ALA A 309 7.31 -8.74 -10.78
CA ALA A 309 6.54 -9.49 -11.79
C ALA A 309 5.93 -8.55 -12.82
N MET A 310 5.23 -7.49 -12.38
CA MET A 310 4.60 -6.50 -13.26
C MET A 310 5.63 -5.85 -14.20
N THR A 311 6.78 -5.47 -13.66
CA THR A 311 7.87 -4.84 -14.42
C THR A 311 8.46 -5.80 -15.46
N LEU A 312 8.87 -7.00 -15.06
CA LEU A 312 9.50 -7.97 -15.96
C LEU A 312 8.54 -8.51 -17.00
N VAL A 313 7.28 -8.76 -16.64
CA VAL A 313 6.25 -9.16 -17.61
C VAL A 313 6.02 -8.04 -18.63
N GLY A 314 5.88 -6.79 -18.17
CA GLY A 314 5.72 -5.64 -19.06
C GLY A 314 6.90 -5.47 -20.02
N GLN A 315 8.13 -5.55 -19.52
CA GLN A 315 9.35 -5.43 -20.32
C GLN A 315 9.50 -6.56 -21.34
N ASN A 316 9.29 -7.81 -20.93
CA ASN A 316 9.40 -8.95 -21.85
C ASN A 316 8.32 -8.92 -22.93
N LEU A 317 7.08 -8.49 -22.59
CA LEU A 317 6.03 -8.32 -23.60
C LEU A 317 6.31 -7.16 -24.54
N GLY A 318 6.91 -6.07 -24.03
CA GLY A 318 7.41 -4.98 -24.87
C GLY A 318 8.50 -5.42 -25.85
N ALA A 319 9.36 -6.36 -25.42
CA ALA A 319 10.40 -6.98 -26.25
C ALA A 319 9.87 -8.12 -27.17
N PHE A 320 8.56 -8.32 -27.25
CA PHE A 320 7.94 -9.41 -28.01
C PHE A 320 8.35 -10.83 -27.56
N GLN A 321 8.61 -11.02 -26.28
CA GLN A 321 9.03 -12.29 -25.68
C GLN A 321 7.97 -12.85 -24.69
N PRO A 322 6.82 -13.33 -25.16
CA PRO A 322 5.73 -13.76 -24.29
C PRO A 322 6.09 -14.97 -23.41
N GLN A 323 6.93 -15.87 -23.90
CA GLN A 323 7.40 -17.02 -23.11
C GLN A 323 8.25 -16.59 -21.92
N GLN A 324 9.13 -15.60 -22.11
CA GLN A 324 9.95 -15.05 -21.02
C GLN A 324 9.09 -14.26 -20.03
N ALA A 325 8.06 -13.55 -20.50
CA ALA A 325 7.10 -12.88 -19.65
C ALA A 325 6.38 -13.87 -18.72
N SER A 326 5.89 -15.00 -19.27
CA SER A 326 5.26 -16.06 -18.47
C SER A 326 6.24 -16.65 -17.45
N ARG A 327 7.46 -16.98 -17.88
CA ARG A 327 8.50 -17.50 -16.97
C ARG A 327 8.82 -16.50 -15.85
N ALA A 328 8.88 -15.20 -16.15
CA ALA A 328 9.13 -14.17 -15.14
C ALA A 328 8.03 -14.14 -14.07
N ALA A 329 6.76 -14.29 -14.46
CA ALA A 329 5.64 -14.36 -13.52
C ALA A 329 5.76 -15.58 -12.58
N TRP A 330 6.05 -16.78 -13.15
CA TRP A 330 6.21 -17.98 -12.35
C TRP A 330 7.41 -17.93 -11.41
N VAL A 331 8.56 -17.41 -11.85
CA VAL A 331 9.76 -17.28 -11.01
C VAL A 331 9.50 -16.26 -9.89
N ALA A 332 8.83 -15.14 -10.18
CA ALA A 332 8.47 -14.15 -9.18
C ALA A 332 7.50 -14.75 -8.14
N TRP A 333 6.50 -15.52 -8.59
CA TRP A 333 5.60 -16.24 -7.69
C TRP A 333 6.35 -17.25 -6.83
N GLY A 334 7.19 -18.10 -7.40
CA GLY A 334 7.94 -19.11 -6.65
C GLY A 334 8.81 -18.50 -5.54
N GLN A 335 9.51 -17.40 -5.84
CA GLN A 335 10.35 -16.70 -4.85
C GLN A 335 9.51 -15.95 -3.81
N GLY A 336 8.46 -15.26 -4.24
CA GLY A 336 7.56 -14.54 -3.33
C GLY A 336 6.80 -15.51 -2.42
N ALA A 337 6.30 -16.63 -2.97
CA ALA A 337 5.65 -17.67 -2.21
C ALA A 337 6.61 -18.31 -1.20
N ALA A 338 7.86 -18.60 -1.59
CA ALA A 338 8.87 -19.13 -0.69
C ALA A 338 9.12 -18.19 0.51
N LEU A 339 9.25 -16.88 0.27
CA LEU A 339 9.42 -15.91 1.35
C LEU A 339 8.17 -15.83 2.23
N MET A 340 6.97 -15.74 1.62
CA MET A 340 5.71 -15.67 2.38
C MET A 340 5.45 -16.97 3.17
N CYS A 341 5.79 -18.16 2.63
CA CYS A 341 5.73 -19.42 3.36
C CYS A 341 6.73 -19.47 4.52
N LEU A 342 7.93 -18.91 4.34
CA LEU A 342 8.90 -18.78 5.43
C LEU A 342 8.34 -17.90 6.57
N MET A 343 7.70 -16.79 6.21
CA MET A 343 7.00 -15.95 7.20
C MET A 343 5.82 -16.70 7.83
N GLY A 344 5.04 -17.45 7.05
CA GLY A 344 3.99 -18.31 7.56
C GLY A 344 4.51 -19.37 8.54
N LEU A 345 5.67 -19.95 8.27
CA LEU A 345 6.33 -20.87 9.21
C LEU A 345 6.66 -20.17 10.55
N VAL A 346 7.14 -18.93 10.50
CA VAL A 346 7.35 -18.11 11.70
C VAL A 346 6.02 -17.88 12.43
N PHE A 347 4.93 -17.60 11.70
CA PHE A 347 3.60 -17.42 12.29
C PHE A 347 3.11 -18.71 12.99
N VAL A 348 3.43 -19.90 12.45
CA VAL A 348 3.07 -21.17 13.12
C VAL A 348 3.91 -21.38 14.38
N LEU A 349 5.23 -21.18 14.30
CA LEU A 349 6.16 -21.53 15.38
C LEU A 349 6.20 -20.50 16.51
N ALA A 350 5.95 -19.23 16.19
CA ALA A 350 6.09 -18.09 17.09
C ALA A 350 4.77 -17.32 17.31
N ALA A 351 3.61 -17.91 16.98
CA ALA A 351 2.32 -17.23 17.11
C ALA A 351 2.08 -16.69 18.53
N GLU A 352 2.30 -17.52 19.54
CA GLU A 352 2.08 -17.13 20.93
C GLU A 352 2.98 -15.96 21.38
N PRO A 353 4.33 -16.01 21.28
CA PRO A 353 5.16 -14.86 21.61
C PRO A 353 4.87 -13.63 20.76
N MET A 354 4.41 -13.79 19.52
CA MET A 354 3.99 -12.65 18.67
C MET A 354 2.74 -11.95 19.22
N PHE A 355 1.78 -12.70 19.76
CA PHE A 355 0.61 -12.11 20.44
C PHE A 355 1.01 -11.50 21.79
N GLN A 356 1.90 -12.13 22.54
CA GLN A 356 2.39 -11.61 23.84
C GLN A 356 3.07 -10.24 23.71
N LEU A 357 3.62 -9.88 22.55
CA LEU A 357 4.15 -8.54 22.28
C LEU A 357 3.10 -7.42 22.38
N PHE A 358 1.82 -7.74 22.19
CA PHE A 358 0.71 -6.78 22.27
C PHE A 358 -0.16 -6.98 23.51
N CYS A 359 -0.11 -8.14 24.12
CA CYS A 359 -0.95 -8.57 25.22
C CYS A 359 -0.07 -8.75 26.48
N HIS A 360 -0.05 -7.74 27.35
CA HIS A 360 0.82 -7.74 28.55
C HIS A 360 0.05 -7.97 29.86
N GLU A 361 -1.29 -7.87 29.84
CA GLU A 361 -2.14 -7.98 31.02
C GLU A 361 -2.82 -9.34 31.11
N ALA A 362 -3.11 -9.79 32.34
CA ALA A 362 -3.75 -11.09 32.57
C ALA A 362 -5.13 -11.21 31.88
N ASP A 363 -5.85 -10.10 31.73
CA ASP A 363 -7.17 -10.04 31.07
C ASP A 363 -7.08 -10.26 29.53
N THR A 364 -5.87 -10.27 28.97
CA THR A 364 -5.68 -10.45 27.51
C THR A 364 -5.39 -11.90 27.11
N GLN A 365 -5.36 -12.85 28.05
CA GLN A 365 -5.10 -14.27 27.78
C GLN A 365 -6.11 -14.86 26.77
N ALA A 366 -7.41 -14.50 26.89
CA ALA A 366 -8.45 -14.94 25.95
C ALA A 366 -8.19 -14.45 24.50
N VAL A 367 -7.55 -13.29 24.33
CA VAL A 367 -7.15 -12.77 23.02
C VAL A 367 -6.04 -13.61 22.41
N ILE A 368 -5.09 -14.06 23.21
CA ILE A 368 -3.99 -14.94 22.78
C ILE A 368 -4.55 -16.30 22.36
N GLU A 369 -5.39 -16.92 23.21
CA GLU A 369 -6.02 -18.22 22.94
C GLU A 369 -6.84 -18.22 21.67
N THR A 370 -7.58 -17.14 21.40
CA THR A 370 -8.36 -16.97 20.17
C THR A 370 -7.50 -16.65 18.96
N GLY A 371 -6.46 -15.82 19.13
CA GLY A 371 -5.70 -15.27 18.03
C GLY A 371 -4.60 -16.20 17.48
N VAL A 372 -3.98 -17.01 18.35
CA VAL A 372 -2.93 -17.97 17.94
C VAL A 372 -3.42 -18.93 16.86
N PRO A 373 -4.55 -19.63 17.00
CA PRO A 373 -5.09 -20.49 15.96
C PRO A 373 -5.42 -19.74 14.66
N VAL A 374 -5.93 -18.52 14.77
CA VAL A 374 -6.23 -17.66 13.59
C VAL A 374 -4.96 -17.37 12.81
N LEU A 375 -3.88 -16.95 13.48
CA LEU A 375 -2.60 -16.67 12.81
C LEU A 375 -1.97 -17.91 12.18
N GLN A 376 -2.08 -19.07 12.86
CA GLN A 376 -1.63 -20.36 12.34
C GLN A 376 -2.44 -20.78 11.10
N LEU A 377 -3.76 -20.56 11.09
CA LEU A 377 -4.61 -20.85 9.94
C LEU A 377 -4.27 -19.94 8.74
N ILE A 378 -4.03 -18.64 8.99
CA ILE A 378 -3.60 -17.68 7.97
C ILE A 378 -2.30 -18.15 7.29
N SER A 379 -1.39 -18.77 8.04
CA SER A 379 -0.11 -19.25 7.48
C SER A 379 -0.29 -20.29 6.37
N LEU A 380 -1.33 -21.11 6.43
CA LEU A 380 -1.64 -22.10 5.39
C LEU A 380 -2.08 -21.45 4.08
N ALA A 381 -2.63 -20.24 4.15
CA ALA A 381 -3.08 -19.50 2.98
C ALA A 381 -1.94 -18.75 2.26
N MET A 382 -0.73 -18.70 2.82
CA MET A 382 0.39 -17.89 2.28
C MET A 382 0.73 -18.18 0.81
N PRO A 383 0.80 -19.46 0.33
CA PRO A 383 1.08 -19.73 -1.08
C PRO A 383 -0.02 -19.22 -2.01
N ALA A 384 -1.29 -19.35 -1.60
CA ALA A 384 -2.45 -18.87 -2.35
C ALA A 384 -2.51 -17.34 -2.38
N LEU A 385 -2.22 -16.69 -1.25
CA LEU A 385 -2.14 -15.24 -1.13
C LEU A 385 -1.01 -14.68 -2.01
N ALA A 386 0.17 -15.32 -2.01
CA ALA A 386 1.27 -14.98 -2.90
C ALA A 386 0.87 -15.11 -4.38
N ALA A 387 0.14 -16.17 -4.74
CA ALA A 387 -0.35 -16.36 -6.11
C ALA A 387 -1.31 -15.25 -6.52
N GLN A 388 -2.27 -14.91 -5.65
CA GLN A 388 -3.22 -13.83 -5.90
C GLN A 388 -2.51 -12.50 -6.15
N ILE A 389 -1.60 -12.10 -5.26
CA ILE A 389 -0.92 -10.80 -5.34
C ILE A 389 -0.02 -10.73 -6.57
N ILE A 390 0.83 -11.75 -6.77
CA ILE A 390 1.88 -11.70 -7.78
C ILE A 390 1.33 -11.92 -9.18
N PHE A 391 0.41 -12.87 -9.39
CA PHE A 391 -0.19 -13.07 -10.71
C PHE A 391 -1.13 -11.94 -11.10
N THR A 392 -1.87 -11.34 -10.14
CA THR A 392 -2.63 -10.12 -10.38
C THR A 392 -1.72 -8.98 -10.88
N ALA A 393 -0.58 -8.77 -10.23
CA ALA A 393 0.40 -7.77 -10.65
C ALA A 393 1.02 -8.11 -12.03
N ALA A 394 1.33 -9.38 -12.30
CA ALA A 394 1.84 -9.84 -13.58
C ALA A 394 0.84 -9.57 -14.74
N LEU A 395 -0.45 -9.87 -14.52
CA LEU A 395 -1.52 -9.60 -15.48
C LEU A 395 -1.69 -8.09 -15.73
N ARG A 396 -1.61 -7.26 -14.68
CA ARG A 396 -1.61 -5.79 -14.82
C ARG A 396 -0.41 -5.32 -15.65
N GLY A 397 0.77 -5.91 -15.47
CA GLY A 397 1.96 -5.69 -16.30
C GLY A 397 1.75 -6.10 -17.76
N ALA A 398 1.00 -7.16 -17.99
CA ALA A 398 0.55 -7.57 -19.32
C ALA A 398 -0.53 -6.64 -19.91
N GLY A 399 -1.06 -5.69 -19.13
CA GLY A 399 -2.12 -4.77 -19.52
C GLY A 399 -3.52 -5.39 -19.44
N ASP A 400 -3.64 -6.60 -18.92
CA ASP A 400 -4.92 -7.21 -18.59
C ASP A 400 -5.28 -6.88 -17.13
N VAL A 401 -6.29 -6.05 -16.98
CA VAL A 401 -6.80 -5.61 -15.67
C VAL A 401 -8.20 -6.16 -15.39
N ARG A 402 -8.85 -6.78 -16.37
CA ARG A 402 -10.22 -7.30 -16.22
C ARG A 402 -10.22 -8.62 -15.45
N VAL A 403 -9.32 -9.52 -15.85
CA VAL A 403 -9.19 -10.83 -15.19
C VAL A 403 -8.86 -10.69 -13.71
N PRO A 404 -7.88 -9.88 -13.28
CA PRO A 404 -7.64 -9.58 -11.86
C PRO A 404 -8.89 -9.14 -11.10
N VAL A 405 -9.62 -8.14 -11.62
CA VAL A 405 -10.85 -7.63 -10.97
C VAL A 405 -11.90 -8.74 -10.81
N LEU A 406 -12.13 -9.54 -11.85
CA LEU A 406 -13.11 -10.63 -11.79
C LEU A 406 -12.71 -11.70 -10.76
N ILE A 407 -11.44 -12.07 -10.69
CA ILE A 407 -10.92 -13.04 -9.71
C ILE A 407 -11.09 -12.49 -8.28
N THR A 408 -10.71 -11.22 -8.06
CA THR A 408 -10.85 -10.56 -6.76
C THR A 408 -12.32 -10.50 -6.34
N TRP A 409 -13.21 -10.05 -7.22
CA TRP A 409 -14.63 -9.95 -6.91
C TRP A 409 -15.28 -11.30 -6.64
N PHE A 410 -14.96 -12.32 -7.45
CA PHE A 410 -15.45 -13.66 -7.22
C PHE A 410 -14.94 -14.22 -5.87
N GLY A 411 -13.65 -14.06 -5.58
CA GLY A 411 -13.06 -14.53 -4.33
C GLY A 411 -13.60 -13.80 -3.09
N PHE A 412 -13.65 -12.47 -3.13
CA PHE A 412 -14.08 -11.68 -1.96
C PHE A 412 -15.59 -11.58 -1.81
N LEU A 413 -16.31 -11.19 -2.88
CA LEU A 413 -17.76 -11.01 -2.82
C LEU A 413 -18.53 -12.33 -2.97
N GLY A 414 -18.02 -13.23 -3.83
CA GLY A 414 -18.71 -14.49 -4.13
C GLY A 414 -18.43 -15.61 -3.12
N ILE A 415 -17.26 -15.61 -2.48
CA ILE A 415 -16.86 -16.70 -1.56
C ILE A 415 -16.67 -16.17 -0.15
N ARG A 416 -15.71 -15.25 0.06
CA ARG A 416 -15.25 -14.86 1.39
C ARG A 416 -16.35 -14.23 2.24
N LEU A 417 -17.10 -13.26 1.71
CA LEU A 417 -18.15 -12.58 2.46
C LEU A 417 -19.34 -13.49 2.75
N PRO A 418 -19.91 -14.24 1.79
CA PRO A 418 -20.98 -15.19 2.08
C PRO A 418 -20.56 -16.25 3.10
N LEU A 419 -19.35 -16.81 2.95
CA LEU A 419 -18.84 -17.83 3.88
C LEU A 419 -18.62 -17.25 5.28
N ALA A 420 -18.09 -16.03 5.39
CA ALA A 420 -17.93 -15.35 6.68
C ALA A 420 -19.28 -15.14 7.38
N HIS A 421 -20.31 -14.73 6.64
CA HIS A 421 -21.66 -14.61 7.21
C HIS A 421 -22.24 -15.94 7.64
N LEU A 422 -22.08 -16.99 6.83
CA LEU A 422 -22.58 -18.33 7.18
C LEU A 422 -21.92 -18.88 8.44
N LEU A 423 -20.59 -18.74 8.56
CA LEU A 423 -19.84 -19.27 9.70
C LEU A 423 -19.99 -18.43 10.97
N ALA A 424 -20.26 -17.12 10.85
CA ALA A 424 -20.47 -16.24 11.99
C ALA A 424 -21.91 -16.27 12.54
N TRP A 425 -22.82 -17.01 11.93
CA TRP A 425 -24.19 -17.13 12.42
C TRP A 425 -24.27 -18.19 13.53
N PRO A 426 -25.00 -17.92 14.63
CA PRO A 426 -25.08 -18.85 15.74
C PRO A 426 -25.81 -20.18 15.42
N GLU A 427 -26.60 -20.22 14.35
CA GLU A 427 -27.20 -21.43 13.79
C GLU A 427 -27.19 -21.39 12.28
N ILE A 428 -26.57 -22.39 11.65
CA ILE A 428 -26.58 -22.53 10.19
C ILE A 428 -27.88 -23.26 9.80
N HIS A 429 -28.85 -22.52 9.26
CA HIS A 429 -30.05 -23.10 8.68
C HIS A 429 -29.76 -23.55 7.23
N LEU A 430 -29.59 -24.84 7.04
CA LEU A 430 -29.47 -25.41 5.68
C LEU A 430 -30.86 -25.51 5.04
N PRO A 431 -30.97 -25.35 3.69
CA PRO A 431 -32.23 -25.52 2.96
C PRO A 431 -32.89 -26.90 3.16
N THR A 432 -32.13 -27.86 3.66
CA THR A 432 -32.59 -29.24 3.98
C THR A 432 -33.24 -29.37 5.33
N GLY A 433 -33.44 -28.26 6.08
CA GLY A 433 -34.02 -28.29 7.42
C GLY A 433 -33.07 -28.79 8.53
N MET A 434 -31.84 -29.11 8.20
CA MET A 434 -30.80 -29.51 9.14
C MET A 434 -30.18 -28.29 9.81
N ARG A 435 -30.17 -28.24 11.14
CA ARG A 435 -29.48 -27.22 11.94
C ARG A 435 -28.11 -27.74 12.31
N LEU A 436 -27.07 -27.09 11.85
CA LEU A 436 -25.72 -27.34 12.33
C LEU A 436 -25.44 -26.33 13.45
N PRO A 437 -24.98 -26.78 14.64
CA PRO A 437 -24.50 -25.85 15.66
C PRO A 437 -23.31 -25.06 15.09
N ALA A 438 -23.25 -23.78 15.44
CA ALA A 438 -22.02 -23.00 15.17
C ALA A 438 -20.82 -23.72 15.83
N CYS A 439 -19.69 -23.72 15.21
CA CYS A 439 -18.47 -24.17 15.85
C CYS A 439 -18.20 -23.23 17.04
N ASP A 440 -18.24 -23.78 18.26
CA ASP A 440 -17.78 -23.11 19.47
C ASP A 440 -16.29 -22.77 19.38
#